data_dc255bb3c7c30db57e89c3c2461f09cf
#
_entry.id   dc255bb3c7c30db57e89c3c2461f09cf
#
_cell.length_a   1.000
_cell.length_b   1.000
_cell.length_c   1.000
_cell.angle_alpha   90.00
_cell.angle_beta   90.00
_cell.angle_gamma   90.00
#
_symmetry.space_group_name_H-M   'P 1'
#
loop_
_entity.id
_entity.type
_entity.pdbx_description
1 polymer ?
#
loop_
_entity_poly.entity_id
_entity_poly.type
_entity_poly.pdbx_seq_one_letter_code
_entity_poly.pdbx_strand_id
1 'polypeptide(L)'
;MGHRSRVWVLLLGAIAFTAVVSAAEGQRRAPGQERAKQAIQASLKVGGQTYESSEAGSCTHAPKASIYDVMAELWTVNQAAGERSLTLTFWKPANGSGEMFNLSVSDGKGSHNVNTVRGGTTSGSGKVTFEKSGQGGAFTIDAKTKAGAAITGKITCAAFGPHIAEGGL
;
A
#
# COMPACT_ATOMS: atom_id res chain seq x y z
N MET A 1 22.37 83.76 -45.29
CA MET A 1 21.08 83.07 -45.65
C MET A 1 21.35 81.58 -45.74
N GLY A 2 21.11 80.89 -44.71
CA GLY A 2 21.45 79.49 -44.67
C GLY A 2 20.33 78.69 -43.99
N HIS A 3 19.58 77.91 -44.78
CA HIS A 3 18.54 77.04 -44.30
C HIS A 3 19.19 75.77 -43.77
N ARG A 4 19.01 75.55 -42.48
CA ARG A 4 19.37 74.25 -41.83
C ARG A 4 18.10 73.41 -41.73
N SER A 5 18.01 72.43 -42.60
CA SER A 5 17.02 71.33 -42.54
C SER A 5 17.31 70.44 -41.34
N ARG A 6 16.38 70.35 -40.42
CA ARG A 6 16.41 69.39 -39.32
C ARG A 6 15.69 68.12 -39.79
N VAL A 7 16.47 67.05 -39.98
CA VAL A 7 15.94 65.74 -40.21
C VAL A 7 15.53 65.14 -38.86
N TRP A 8 14.26 64.88 -38.73
CA TRP A 8 13.71 64.13 -37.62
C TRP A 8 13.77 62.63 -37.94
N VAL A 9 14.60 61.91 -37.20
CA VAL A 9 14.65 60.45 -37.28
C VAL A 9 13.58 59.92 -36.31
N LEU A 10 12.50 59.41 -36.83
CA LEU A 10 11.50 58.69 -36.09
C LEU A 10 12.02 57.24 -35.84
N LEU A 11 12.44 56.99 -34.61
CA LEU A 11 12.73 55.64 -34.11
C LEU A 11 11.40 54.92 -33.80
N LEU A 12 10.97 54.05 -34.70
CA LEU A 12 9.91 53.13 -34.46
C LEU A 12 10.41 52.03 -33.55
N GLY A 13 10.10 52.12 -32.24
CA GLY A 13 10.33 51.05 -31.28
C GLY A 13 9.34 49.90 -31.50
N ALA A 14 9.81 48.79 -32.03
CA ALA A 14 9.05 47.55 -32.10
C ALA A 14 8.97 46.92 -30.70
N ILE A 15 7.82 47.03 -30.04
CA ILE A 15 7.53 46.36 -28.79
C ILE A 15 7.20 44.91 -29.15
N ALA A 16 8.19 44.04 -28.97
CA ALA A 16 7.97 42.59 -29.06
C ALA A 16 7.17 42.11 -27.82
N PHE A 17 5.88 41.88 -28.01
CA PHE A 17 5.07 41.16 -27.01
C PHE A 17 5.51 39.69 -27.01
N THR A 18 6.36 39.29 -26.08
CA THR A 18 6.59 37.90 -25.75
C THR A 18 5.36 37.41 -24.98
N ALA A 19 4.49 36.70 -25.70
CA ALA A 19 3.42 35.92 -25.07
C ALA A 19 4.07 34.82 -24.24
N VAL A 20 4.11 34.99 -22.92
CA VAL A 20 4.42 33.90 -21.98
C VAL A 20 3.22 32.95 -22.04
N VAL A 21 3.32 31.92 -22.85
CA VAL A 21 2.42 30.78 -22.79
C VAL A 21 2.77 30.06 -21.51
N SER A 22 2.05 30.35 -20.42
CA SER A 22 2.04 29.51 -19.24
C SER A 22 1.40 28.19 -19.65
N ALA A 23 2.24 27.23 -20.03
CA ALA A 23 1.84 25.84 -20.07
C ALA A 23 1.46 25.46 -18.65
N ALA A 24 0.14 25.52 -18.36
CA ALA A 24 -0.41 24.78 -17.26
C ALA A 24 -0.13 23.29 -17.59
N GLU A 25 1.01 22.79 -17.16
CA GLU A 25 1.26 21.35 -17.07
C GLU A 25 0.23 20.81 -16.09
N GLY A 26 -0.95 20.49 -16.67
CA GLY A 26 -1.88 19.62 -16.00
C GLY A 26 -1.08 18.41 -15.59
N GLN A 27 -0.79 18.27 -14.30
CA GLN A 27 -0.29 17.05 -13.70
C GLN A 27 -1.26 15.95 -14.11
N ARG A 28 -0.98 15.31 -15.26
CA ARG A 28 -1.58 14.05 -15.62
C ARG A 28 -1.16 13.11 -14.49
N ARG A 29 -2.13 12.78 -13.62
CA ARG A 29 -1.99 11.70 -12.65
C ARG A 29 -1.38 10.54 -13.43
N ALA A 30 -0.20 10.09 -13.02
CA ALA A 30 0.38 8.88 -13.55
C ALA A 30 -0.69 7.77 -13.44
N PRO A 31 -0.97 7.01 -14.51
CA PRO A 31 -1.90 5.89 -14.45
C PRO A 31 -1.44 5.01 -13.29
N GLY A 32 -2.37 4.66 -12.39
CA GLY A 32 -2.19 4.12 -11.06
C GLY A 32 -0.84 3.44 -10.87
N GLN A 33 -0.09 3.91 -9.90
CA GLN A 33 1.21 3.34 -9.55
C GLN A 33 0.96 1.87 -9.24
N GLU A 34 1.17 1.01 -10.23
CA GLU A 34 0.99 -0.42 -10.10
C GLU A 34 1.90 -0.85 -8.95
N ARG A 35 1.31 -1.38 -7.89
CA ARG A 35 2.07 -1.80 -6.70
C ARG A 35 3.18 -2.72 -7.16
N ALA A 36 4.43 -2.36 -6.92
CA ALA A 36 5.56 -3.16 -7.35
C ALA A 36 5.39 -4.59 -6.78
N LYS A 37 5.21 -5.55 -7.69
CA LYS A 37 5.09 -6.95 -7.33
C LYS A 37 6.47 -7.47 -6.91
N GLN A 38 6.52 -8.19 -5.82
CA GLN A 38 7.73 -8.83 -5.30
C GLN A 38 7.41 -10.27 -4.89
N ALA A 39 8.41 -11.12 -4.84
CA ALA A 39 8.24 -12.46 -4.29
C ALA A 39 7.88 -12.37 -2.80
N ILE A 40 6.78 -13.00 -2.41
CA ILE A 40 6.33 -13.13 -1.03
C ILE A 40 6.52 -14.59 -0.63
N GLN A 41 7.32 -14.81 0.41
CA GLN A 41 7.51 -16.16 0.95
C GLN A 41 6.43 -16.40 2.01
N ALA A 42 5.58 -17.36 1.78
CA ALA A 42 4.57 -17.79 2.75
C ALA A 42 4.72 -19.28 3.02
N SER A 43 4.86 -19.62 4.30
CA SER A 43 4.89 -20.99 4.80
C SER A 43 3.92 -21.11 5.96
N LEU A 44 2.71 -21.61 5.70
CA LEU A 44 1.63 -21.70 6.67
C LEU A 44 1.11 -23.15 6.76
N LYS A 45 0.73 -23.55 7.97
CA LYS A 45 -0.12 -24.73 8.21
C LYS A 45 -1.55 -24.24 8.42
N VAL A 46 -2.50 -24.72 7.61
CA VAL A 46 -3.90 -24.29 7.62
C VAL A 46 -4.78 -25.51 7.79
N GLY A 47 -5.42 -25.68 8.94
CA GLY A 47 -6.25 -26.85 9.21
C GLY A 47 -5.49 -28.18 9.10
N GLY A 48 -4.18 -28.18 9.37
CA GLY A 48 -3.32 -29.36 9.24
C GLY A 48 -2.70 -29.56 7.84
N GLN A 49 -3.09 -28.78 6.84
CA GLN A 49 -2.49 -28.80 5.50
C GLN A 49 -1.41 -27.72 5.38
N THR A 50 -0.40 -27.96 4.56
CA THR A 50 0.68 -26.99 4.31
C THR A 50 0.32 -26.10 3.11
N TYR A 51 0.40 -24.79 3.32
CA TYR A 51 0.34 -23.76 2.30
C TYR A 51 1.73 -23.14 2.13
N GLU A 52 2.40 -23.49 1.05
CA GLU A 52 3.68 -22.91 0.66
C GLU A 52 3.49 -22.06 -0.59
N SER A 53 4.06 -20.86 -0.60
CA SER A 53 4.04 -19.99 -1.76
C SER A 53 5.26 -19.07 -1.79
N SER A 54 5.82 -18.88 -2.99
CA SER A 54 6.85 -17.88 -3.30
C SER A 54 6.43 -16.97 -4.45
N GLU A 55 5.14 -16.91 -4.71
CA GLU A 55 4.57 -16.15 -5.82
C GLU A 55 4.71 -14.65 -5.62
N ALA A 56 4.63 -13.93 -6.74
CA ALA A 56 4.65 -12.48 -6.74
C ALA A 56 3.38 -11.90 -6.12
N GLY A 57 3.56 -10.86 -5.32
CA GLY A 57 2.48 -10.14 -4.67
C GLY A 57 2.88 -8.74 -4.26
N SER A 58 2.11 -8.11 -3.41
CA SER A 58 2.39 -6.78 -2.88
C SER A 58 2.46 -6.77 -1.36
N CYS A 59 3.50 -6.16 -0.82
CA CYS A 59 3.61 -5.82 0.58
C CYS A 59 3.65 -4.30 0.71
N THR A 60 2.77 -3.71 1.52
CA THR A 60 2.74 -2.26 1.72
C THR A 60 2.73 -1.91 3.20
N HIS A 61 3.21 -0.70 3.52
CA HIS A 61 3.23 -0.16 4.87
C HIS A 61 2.79 1.31 4.86
N ALA A 62 1.87 1.65 5.77
CA ALA A 62 1.51 3.01 6.09
C ALA A 62 1.90 3.29 7.56
N PRO A 63 2.91 4.12 7.80
CA PRO A 63 3.34 4.45 9.17
C PRO A 63 2.34 5.35 9.90
N LYS A 64 1.43 5.97 9.17
CA LYS A 64 0.38 6.84 9.67
C LYS A 64 -0.94 6.47 9.01
N ALA A 65 -1.58 5.45 9.51
CA ALA A 65 -2.94 5.08 9.16
C ALA A 65 -3.87 5.38 10.36
N SER A 66 -5.16 5.16 10.20
CA SER A 66 -6.11 5.18 11.29
C SER A 66 -7.01 3.97 11.23
N ILE A 67 -7.44 3.51 12.39
CA ILE A 67 -8.48 2.51 12.54
C ILE A 67 -9.41 2.94 13.65
N TYR A 68 -10.70 3.15 13.36
CA TYR A 68 -11.69 3.65 14.30
C TYR A 68 -11.21 4.89 15.08
N ASP A 69 -10.74 5.91 14.35
CA ASP A 69 -10.21 7.18 14.88
C ASP A 69 -8.96 7.06 15.76
N VAL A 70 -8.36 5.87 15.81
CA VAL A 70 -7.07 5.64 16.48
C VAL A 70 -5.94 5.60 15.44
N MET A 71 -4.89 6.39 15.67
CA MET A 71 -3.67 6.30 14.87
C MET A 71 -3.07 4.91 14.97
N ALA A 72 -2.66 4.35 13.84
CA ALA A 72 -2.08 3.03 13.76
C ALA A 72 -1.00 2.96 12.67
N GLU A 73 -0.05 2.06 12.81
CA GLU A 73 0.71 1.56 11.69
C GLU A 73 -0.10 0.45 11.00
N LEU A 74 -0.06 0.43 9.68
CA LEU A 74 -0.80 -0.53 8.86
C LEU A 74 0.14 -1.23 7.89
N TRP A 75 0.11 -2.54 7.87
CA TRP A 75 0.75 -3.37 6.84
C TRP A 75 -0.29 -4.16 6.07
N THR A 76 -0.08 -4.30 4.76
CA THR A 76 -0.86 -5.23 3.95
C THR A 76 0.04 -6.15 3.15
N VAL A 77 -0.37 -7.40 3.05
CA VAL A 77 0.22 -8.41 2.17
C VAL A 77 -0.88 -8.95 1.30
N ASN A 78 -0.67 -8.94 -0.02
CA ASN A 78 -1.60 -9.53 -0.98
C ASN A 78 -0.82 -10.37 -1.99
N GLN A 79 -1.17 -11.63 -2.10
CA GLN A 79 -0.61 -12.57 -3.05
C GLN A 79 -1.74 -13.39 -3.67
N ALA A 80 -1.72 -13.53 -4.99
CA ALA A 80 -2.70 -14.34 -5.71
C ALA A 80 -2.00 -15.12 -6.82
N ALA A 81 -2.26 -16.42 -6.89
CA ALA A 81 -1.72 -17.35 -7.88
C ALA A 81 -2.79 -18.37 -8.26
N GLY A 82 -3.48 -18.10 -9.36
CA GLY A 82 -4.64 -18.93 -9.77
C GLY A 82 -5.74 -18.94 -8.72
N GLU A 83 -6.12 -20.12 -8.26
CA GLU A 83 -7.15 -20.32 -7.23
C GLU A 83 -6.64 -20.13 -5.80
N ARG A 84 -5.32 -19.94 -5.64
CA ARG A 84 -4.68 -19.75 -4.33
C ARG A 84 -4.51 -18.27 -4.06
N SER A 85 -4.80 -17.85 -2.85
CA SER A 85 -4.61 -16.47 -2.44
C SER A 85 -4.25 -16.36 -0.96
N LEU A 86 -3.52 -15.31 -0.64
CA LEU A 86 -3.15 -14.91 0.70
C LEU A 86 -3.33 -13.42 0.84
N THR A 87 -4.11 -13.01 1.83
CA THR A 87 -4.26 -11.61 2.20
C THR A 87 -4.06 -11.48 3.71
N LEU A 88 -3.18 -10.57 4.11
CA LEU A 88 -3.01 -10.16 5.50
C LEU A 88 -3.13 -8.65 5.57
N THR A 89 -3.98 -8.14 6.45
CA THR A 89 -3.98 -6.76 6.89
C THR A 89 -3.70 -6.74 8.39
N PHE A 90 -2.67 -6.02 8.80
CA PHE A 90 -2.20 -5.99 10.18
C PHE A 90 -2.10 -4.55 10.66
N TRP A 91 -2.72 -4.24 11.80
CA TRP A 91 -2.70 -2.94 12.45
C TRP A 91 -2.02 -3.00 13.80
N LYS A 92 -1.17 -2.01 14.04
CA LYS A 92 -0.56 -1.75 15.34
C LYS A 92 -1.01 -0.38 15.85
N PRO A 93 -2.09 -0.32 16.66
CA PRO A 93 -2.60 0.93 17.20
C PRO A 93 -1.60 1.62 18.13
N ALA A 94 -1.49 2.95 18.00
CA ALA A 94 -0.57 3.76 18.82
C ALA A 94 -1.01 3.91 20.28
N ASN A 95 -2.29 3.66 20.57
CA ASN A 95 -2.86 3.79 21.93
C ASN A 95 -2.64 2.55 22.81
N GLY A 96 -1.90 1.55 22.34
CA GLY A 96 -1.63 0.32 23.08
C GLY A 96 -2.82 -0.64 23.21
N SER A 97 -3.91 -0.45 22.46
CA SER A 97 -5.10 -1.32 22.52
C SER A 97 -4.88 -2.76 22.02
N GLY A 98 -3.66 -3.08 21.64
CA GLY A 98 -3.24 -4.36 21.10
C GLY A 98 -3.36 -4.43 19.58
N GLU A 99 -2.57 -5.30 19.00
CA GLU A 99 -2.54 -5.53 17.57
C GLU A 99 -3.83 -6.19 17.08
N MET A 100 -4.22 -5.87 15.85
CA MET A 100 -5.40 -6.41 15.19
C MET A 100 -5.04 -6.87 13.80
N PHE A 101 -5.73 -7.88 13.29
CA PHE A 101 -5.47 -8.34 11.93
C PHE A 101 -6.71 -8.95 11.27
N ASN A 102 -6.66 -8.94 9.93
CA ASN A 102 -7.53 -9.70 9.07
C ASN A 102 -6.64 -10.59 8.21
N LEU A 103 -6.85 -11.90 8.25
CA LEU A 103 -6.12 -12.89 7.49
C LEU A 103 -7.10 -13.73 6.67
N SER A 104 -6.85 -13.85 5.38
CA SER A 104 -7.56 -14.75 4.49
C SER A 104 -6.55 -15.61 3.73
N VAL A 105 -6.73 -16.92 3.77
CA VAL A 105 -5.92 -17.89 3.02
C VAL A 105 -6.86 -18.77 2.23
N SER A 106 -6.69 -18.81 0.91
CA SER A 106 -7.36 -19.76 0.02
C SER A 106 -6.34 -20.72 -0.59
N ASP A 107 -6.59 -22.00 -0.50
CA ASP A 107 -5.72 -23.06 -1.04
C ASP A 107 -6.24 -23.66 -2.35
N GLY A 108 -7.32 -23.08 -2.90
CA GLY A 108 -8.04 -23.58 -4.07
C GLY A 108 -9.10 -24.62 -3.74
N LYS A 109 -9.13 -25.15 -2.51
CA LYS A 109 -10.16 -26.08 -2.02
C LYS A 109 -11.11 -25.44 -1.04
N GLY A 110 -10.67 -24.36 -0.39
CA GLY A 110 -11.46 -23.62 0.57
C GLY A 110 -10.78 -22.33 1.01
N SER A 111 -11.53 -21.52 1.75
CA SER A 111 -11.04 -20.27 2.32
C SER A 111 -11.08 -20.32 3.84
N HIS A 112 -9.99 -19.88 4.45
CA HIS A 112 -9.79 -19.81 5.89
C HIS A 112 -9.61 -18.36 6.30
N ASN A 113 -10.55 -17.85 7.12
CA ASN A 113 -10.58 -16.42 7.46
C ASN A 113 -10.50 -16.24 8.97
N VAL A 114 -9.71 -15.26 9.39
CA VAL A 114 -9.63 -14.77 10.76
C VAL A 114 -9.69 -13.26 10.73
N ASN A 115 -10.58 -12.67 11.54
CA ASN A 115 -10.69 -11.24 11.70
C ASN A 115 -10.76 -10.90 13.20
N THR A 116 -9.73 -10.23 13.71
CA THR A 116 -9.64 -9.79 15.10
C THR A 116 -9.92 -8.30 15.28
N VAL A 117 -10.31 -7.60 14.21
CA VAL A 117 -10.53 -6.14 14.21
C VAL A 117 -11.74 -5.81 15.09
N ARG A 118 -11.50 -5.06 16.16
CA ARG A 118 -12.54 -4.60 17.10
C ARG A 118 -13.41 -3.53 16.44
N GLY A 119 -14.68 -3.50 16.78
CA GLY A 119 -15.66 -2.58 16.19
C GLY A 119 -16.31 -3.10 14.92
N GLY A 120 -15.85 -4.22 14.36
CA GLY A 120 -16.46 -4.95 13.27
C GLY A 120 -16.93 -6.35 13.68
N THR A 121 -17.33 -7.15 12.69
CA THR A 121 -17.63 -8.56 12.91
C THR A 121 -16.34 -9.35 13.11
N THR A 122 -16.00 -9.70 14.35
CA THR A 122 -14.87 -10.57 14.63
C THR A 122 -15.17 -12.02 14.23
N SER A 123 -14.18 -12.71 13.71
CA SER A 123 -14.28 -14.11 13.26
C SER A 123 -12.98 -14.84 13.55
N GLY A 124 -13.03 -15.83 14.41
CA GLY A 124 -11.83 -16.52 14.87
C GLY A 124 -11.07 -15.73 15.96
N SER A 125 -9.82 -16.12 16.17
CA SER A 125 -8.95 -15.52 17.19
C SER A 125 -7.48 -15.76 16.85
N GLY A 126 -6.55 -15.13 17.56
CA GLY A 126 -5.13 -15.40 17.43
C GLY A 126 -4.28 -14.16 17.58
N LYS A 127 -3.02 -14.32 17.20
CA LYS A 127 -2.00 -13.29 17.26
C LYS A 127 -1.18 -13.30 15.97
N VAL A 128 -0.83 -12.12 15.51
CA VAL A 128 0.20 -11.89 14.48
C VAL A 128 1.28 -11.04 15.12
N THR A 129 2.54 -11.43 14.96
CA THR A 129 3.68 -10.60 15.37
C THR A 129 4.47 -10.21 14.14
N PHE A 130 5.00 -9.00 14.14
CA PHE A 130 5.80 -8.46 13.06
C PHE A 130 7.23 -8.18 13.52
N GLU A 131 8.20 -8.69 12.75
CA GLU A 131 9.63 -8.43 12.94
C GLU A 131 10.18 -7.75 11.68
N LYS A 132 10.65 -6.51 11.85
CA LYS A 132 11.26 -5.74 10.75
C LYS A 132 12.64 -6.32 10.41
N SER A 133 12.95 -6.40 9.12
CA SER A 133 14.25 -6.81 8.59
C SER A 133 14.61 -5.95 7.36
N GLY A 134 15.56 -5.03 7.51
CA GLY A 134 15.92 -4.09 6.44
C GLY A 134 14.74 -3.25 5.95
N GLN A 135 14.44 -3.33 4.66
CA GLN A 135 13.27 -2.67 4.04
C GLN A 135 12.00 -3.52 4.11
N GLY A 136 12.10 -4.78 4.50
CA GLY A 136 11.02 -5.73 4.61
C GLY A 136 10.77 -6.19 6.04
N GLY A 137 10.30 -7.42 6.17
CA GLY A 137 10.06 -8.04 7.46
C GLY A 137 9.26 -9.32 7.36
N ALA A 138 8.96 -9.91 8.50
CA ALA A 138 8.24 -11.15 8.59
C ALA A 138 7.11 -11.08 9.60
N PHE A 139 5.98 -11.66 9.23
CA PHE A 139 4.83 -11.87 10.09
C PHE A 139 4.81 -13.32 10.56
N THR A 140 4.78 -13.54 11.86
CA THR A 140 4.54 -14.85 12.45
C THR A 140 3.06 -14.93 12.83
N ILE A 141 2.40 -15.96 12.35
CA ILE A 141 0.96 -16.18 12.50
C ILE A 141 0.73 -17.31 13.51
N ASP A 142 -0.12 -17.07 14.49
CA ASP A 142 -0.70 -18.07 15.39
C ASP A 142 -2.18 -17.73 15.57
N ALA A 143 -3.04 -18.35 14.78
CA ALA A 143 -4.44 -17.98 14.68
C ALA A 143 -5.35 -19.21 14.55
N LYS A 144 -6.64 -19.00 14.78
CA LYS A 144 -7.68 -20.02 14.66
C LYS A 144 -8.92 -19.43 14.03
N THR A 145 -9.44 -20.08 13.01
CA THR A 145 -10.70 -19.69 12.36
C THR A 145 -11.87 -19.87 13.31
N LYS A 146 -13.03 -19.28 13.00
CA LYS A 146 -14.28 -19.50 13.75
C LYS A 146 -14.68 -20.99 13.78
N ALA A 147 -14.38 -21.74 12.71
CA ALA A 147 -14.63 -23.18 12.63
C ALA A 147 -13.59 -24.04 13.39
N GLY A 148 -12.61 -23.41 14.05
CA GLY A 148 -11.61 -24.10 14.84
C GLY A 148 -10.34 -24.54 14.10
N ALA A 149 -10.23 -24.31 12.78
CA ALA A 149 -9.02 -24.63 12.04
C ALA A 149 -7.86 -23.71 12.45
N ALA A 150 -6.73 -24.30 12.84
CA ALA A 150 -5.53 -23.55 13.17
C ALA A 150 -4.84 -23.02 11.90
N ILE A 151 -4.31 -21.80 11.98
CA ILE A 151 -3.44 -21.20 10.96
C ILE A 151 -2.17 -20.75 11.65
N THR A 152 -1.06 -21.42 11.37
CA THR A 152 0.24 -21.13 11.99
C THR A 152 1.33 -21.06 10.93
N GLY A 153 2.35 -20.22 11.15
CA GLY A 153 3.51 -20.14 10.26
C GLY A 153 4.01 -18.73 10.03
N LYS A 154 4.61 -18.49 8.87
CA LYS A 154 5.33 -17.25 8.59
C LYS A 154 5.05 -16.72 7.18
N ILE A 155 4.95 -15.40 7.08
CA ILE A 155 4.88 -14.65 5.82
C ILE A 155 6.02 -13.66 5.81
N THR A 156 6.83 -13.64 4.75
CA THR A 156 8.00 -12.76 4.63
C THR A 156 7.89 -11.88 3.39
N CYS A 157 8.09 -10.59 3.59
CA CYS A 157 8.17 -9.58 2.54
C CYS A 157 9.62 -9.09 2.43
N ALA A 158 10.20 -9.07 1.24
CA ALA A 158 11.55 -8.56 1.01
C ALA A 158 11.64 -7.04 1.22
N ALA A 159 10.59 -6.31 0.85
CA ALA A 159 10.45 -4.87 1.07
C ALA A 159 8.98 -4.48 1.25
N PHE A 160 8.73 -3.32 1.85
CA PHE A 160 7.40 -2.70 1.89
C PHE A 160 7.37 -1.46 1.00
N GLY A 161 6.45 -1.43 0.05
CA GLY A 161 6.09 -0.22 -0.68
C GLY A 161 5.15 0.67 0.15
N PRO A 162 4.92 1.91 -0.29
CA PRO A 162 3.92 2.78 0.34
C PRO A 162 2.52 2.18 0.19
N HIS A 163 1.72 2.30 1.24
CA HIS A 163 0.30 1.97 1.16
C HIS A 163 -0.44 3.12 0.48
N ILE A 164 -1.03 2.86 -0.68
CA ILE A 164 -1.87 3.82 -1.39
C ILE A 164 -3.30 3.54 -0.98
N ALA A 165 -3.90 4.44 -0.20
CA ALA A 165 -5.32 4.37 0.11
C ALA A 165 -6.12 4.57 -1.18
N GLU A 166 -7.00 3.65 -1.52
CA GLU A 166 -7.97 3.85 -2.60
C GLU A 166 -8.93 4.97 -2.16
N GLY A 167 -8.89 6.10 -2.87
CA GLY A 167 -9.72 7.26 -2.56
C GLY A 167 -9.01 8.44 -1.89
N GLY A 168 -7.71 8.46 -1.80
CA GLY A 168 -6.96 9.66 -1.39
C GLY A 168 -7.16 10.80 -2.40
N LEU A 169 -7.77 11.88 -1.94
CA LEU A 169 -7.94 13.17 -2.64
C LEU A 169 -6.60 13.81 -2.93
#